data_2b1cc4e9d76a70e89224db7551880884
#
_entry.id   2b1cc4e9d76a70e89224db7551880884
#
_cell.length_a   1.000
_cell.length_b   1.000
_cell.length_c   1.000
_cell.angle_alpha   90.00
_cell.angle_beta   90.00
_cell.angle_gamma   90.00
#
_symmetry.space_group_name_H-M   'P 1'
#
loop_
_entity.id
_entity.type
_entity.pdbx_description
1 polymer ?
#
loop_
_entity_poly.entity_id
_entity_poly.type
_entity_poly.pdbx_seq_one_letter_code
_entity_poly.pdbx_strand_id
1 'polypeptide(L)'
;MNTLITPAQAVASAFTDGEYLAPEAIGEGDIAAAEQRYIVPVIGRAFHEKLLAGLHAGFTAEYLAAPVALFTRIAVQPRLDIRTGQCGTVAPKSGSYQPADAQSLRELQRSLRRQARTLLRLSLIHISEPTRLRR
;
A
#
# COMPACT_ATOMS: atom_id res chain seq x y z
N MET A 1 4.85 16.35 0.42
CA MET A 1 5.60 15.09 0.45
C MET A 1 5.41 14.39 -0.88
N ASN A 2 6.45 13.82 -1.45
CA ASN A 2 6.39 13.22 -2.77
C ASN A 2 6.26 11.70 -2.67
N THR A 3 5.26 11.13 -3.33
CA THR A 3 4.98 9.69 -3.32
C THR A 3 4.69 9.20 -4.73
N LEU A 4 4.81 7.88 -4.95
CA LEU A 4 4.55 7.27 -6.26
C LEU A 4 3.06 7.26 -6.62
N ILE A 5 2.18 7.24 -5.62
CA ILE A 5 0.73 7.26 -5.83
C ILE A 5 0.09 8.27 -4.87
N THR A 6 -1.16 8.64 -5.18
CA THR A 6 -1.94 9.52 -4.31
C THR A 6 -2.77 8.71 -3.31
N PRO A 7 -3.25 9.32 -2.20
CA PRO A 7 -4.18 8.63 -1.30
C PRO A 7 -5.41 8.06 -2.01
N ALA A 8 -5.98 8.78 -2.97
CA ALA A 8 -7.13 8.29 -3.73
C ALA A 8 -6.77 7.03 -4.52
N GLN A 9 -5.59 7.00 -5.14
CA GLN A 9 -5.11 5.81 -5.86
C GLN A 9 -4.85 4.65 -4.90
N ALA A 10 -4.32 4.91 -3.72
CA ALA A 10 -4.10 3.88 -2.71
C ALA A 10 -5.41 3.22 -2.30
N VAL A 11 -6.44 4.02 -2.05
CA VAL A 11 -7.76 3.48 -1.70
C VAL A 11 -8.35 2.68 -2.86
N ALA A 12 -8.30 3.22 -4.08
CA ALA A 12 -8.88 2.56 -5.25
C ALA A 12 -8.21 1.22 -5.55
N SER A 13 -6.89 1.11 -5.31
CA SER A 13 -6.13 -0.11 -5.64
C SER A 13 -6.13 -1.13 -4.52
N ALA A 14 -6.16 -0.71 -3.25
CA ALA A 14 -6.00 -1.60 -2.11
C ALA A 14 -7.33 -2.01 -1.47
N PHE A 15 -8.38 -1.22 -1.64
CA PHE A 15 -9.71 -1.49 -1.08
C PHE A 15 -10.69 -1.66 -2.24
N THR A 16 -11.06 -2.90 -2.53
CA THR A 16 -11.85 -3.24 -3.72
C THR A 16 -13.15 -3.92 -3.31
N ASP A 17 -14.06 -4.06 -4.29
CA ASP A 17 -15.26 -4.93 -4.18
C ASP A 17 -16.05 -4.81 -2.87
N GLY A 18 -16.77 -3.71 -2.72
CA GLY A 18 -17.64 -3.52 -1.56
C GLY A 18 -16.93 -2.96 -0.33
N GLU A 19 -15.62 -2.87 -0.36
CA GLU A 19 -14.88 -2.18 0.68
C GLU A 19 -14.91 -0.66 0.41
N TYR A 20 -15.14 0.11 1.46
CA TYR A 20 -15.12 1.56 1.34
C TYR A 20 -14.21 2.17 2.41
N LEU A 21 -13.36 3.07 1.95
CA LEU A 21 -12.54 3.88 2.83
C LEU A 21 -12.40 5.26 2.21
N ALA A 22 -12.66 6.30 2.99
CA ALA A 22 -12.46 7.67 2.52
C ALA A 22 -10.96 7.90 2.28
N PRO A 23 -10.58 8.54 1.15
CA PRO A 23 -9.16 8.81 0.88
C PRO A 23 -8.46 9.58 2.00
N GLU A 24 -9.19 10.38 2.76
CA GLU A 24 -8.65 11.17 3.85
C GLU A 24 -8.14 10.30 5.02
N ALA A 25 -8.55 9.05 5.08
CA ALA A 25 -8.06 8.12 6.10
C ALA A 25 -6.62 7.69 5.87
N ILE A 26 -6.11 7.88 4.65
CA ILE A 26 -4.73 7.58 4.30
C ILE A 26 -4.00 8.89 3.99
N GLY A 27 -2.92 9.15 4.69
CA GLY A 27 -2.10 10.33 4.46
C GLY A 27 -0.95 10.03 3.51
N GLU A 28 -0.39 11.09 2.92
CA GLU A 28 0.80 10.95 2.08
C GLU A 28 1.97 10.36 2.87
N GLY A 29 2.05 10.68 4.16
CA GLY A 29 3.07 10.11 5.06
C GLY A 29 2.97 8.61 5.19
N ASP A 30 1.76 8.06 5.18
CA ASP A 30 1.55 6.61 5.23
C ASP A 30 2.11 5.95 3.96
N ILE A 31 1.86 6.56 2.81
CA ILE A 31 2.37 6.06 1.54
C ILE A 31 3.88 6.16 1.48
N ALA A 32 4.44 7.31 1.86
CA ALA A 32 5.89 7.52 1.87
C ALA A 32 6.59 6.52 2.79
N ALA A 33 6.04 6.26 3.96
CA ALA A 33 6.60 5.29 4.90
C ALA A 33 6.57 3.88 4.32
N ALA A 34 5.47 3.50 3.66
CA ALA A 34 5.37 2.19 3.01
C ALA A 34 6.39 2.06 1.86
N GLU A 35 6.57 3.11 1.08
CA GLU A 35 7.58 3.12 0.01
C GLU A 35 8.98 2.92 0.56
N GLN A 36 9.34 3.66 1.61
CA GLN A 36 10.66 3.55 2.22
C GLN A 36 10.91 2.18 2.85
N ARG A 37 9.89 1.61 3.45
CA ARG A 37 10.05 0.33 4.15
C ARG A 37 10.03 -0.88 3.23
N TYR A 38 9.18 -0.89 2.21
CA TYR A 38 8.92 -2.08 1.41
C TYR A 38 9.38 -1.99 -0.03
N ILE A 39 9.37 -0.80 -0.61
CA ILE A 39 9.66 -0.62 -2.03
C ILE A 39 11.14 -0.30 -2.27
N VAL A 40 11.67 0.69 -1.56
CA VAL A 40 13.07 1.13 -1.73
C VAL A 40 14.07 -0.02 -1.51
N PRO A 41 13.91 -0.89 -0.47
CA PRO A 41 14.85 -2.01 -0.31
C PRO A 41 14.87 -2.98 -1.48
N VAL A 42 13.81 -3.01 -2.29
CA VAL A 42 13.67 -3.94 -3.41
C VAL A 42 14.15 -3.32 -4.71
N ILE A 43 13.71 -2.09 -5.03
CA ILE A 43 14.04 -1.45 -6.32
C ILE A 43 15.27 -0.57 -6.25
N GLY A 44 15.70 -0.19 -5.05
CA GLY A 44 16.86 0.69 -4.85
C GLY A 44 16.46 2.15 -4.76
N ARG A 45 17.25 2.89 -3.99
CA ARG A 45 17.00 4.31 -3.75
C ARG A 45 17.13 5.15 -5.03
N ALA A 46 18.14 4.88 -5.84
CA ALA A 46 18.37 5.66 -7.05
C ALA A 46 17.22 5.54 -8.04
N PHE A 47 16.70 4.32 -8.23
CA PHE A 47 15.57 4.10 -9.12
C PHE A 47 14.30 4.71 -8.55
N HIS A 48 14.09 4.57 -7.26
CA HIS A 48 12.95 5.18 -6.58
C HIS A 48 12.93 6.70 -6.77
N GLU A 49 14.08 7.36 -6.66
CA GLU A 49 14.19 8.80 -6.89
C GLU A 49 13.84 9.18 -8.33
N LYS A 50 14.27 8.38 -9.29
CA LYS A 50 13.90 8.60 -10.70
C LYS A 50 12.41 8.51 -10.91
N LEU A 51 11.75 7.53 -10.29
CA LEU A 51 10.30 7.36 -10.39
C LEU A 51 9.55 8.52 -9.74
N LEU A 52 10.04 9.01 -8.60
CA LEU A 52 9.46 10.18 -7.95
C LEU A 52 9.59 11.45 -8.80
N ALA A 53 10.64 11.53 -9.59
CA ALA A 53 10.84 12.65 -10.52
C ALA A 53 9.96 12.57 -11.77
N GLY A 54 9.19 11.49 -11.94
CA GLY A 54 8.28 11.33 -13.05
C GLY A 54 8.79 10.48 -14.20
N LEU A 55 10.02 9.95 -14.09
CA LEU A 55 10.56 9.04 -15.10
C LEU A 55 9.84 7.70 -15.04
N HIS A 56 9.67 7.08 -16.18
CA HIS A 56 9.03 5.76 -16.29
C HIS A 56 7.62 5.71 -15.65
N ALA A 57 6.82 6.75 -15.87
CA ALA A 57 5.48 6.86 -15.29
C ALA A 57 4.58 5.67 -15.64
N GLY A 58 4.69 5.15 -16.86
CA GLY A 58 3.94 3.96 -17.28
C GLY A 58 4.29 2.73 -16.47
N PHE A 59 5.57 2.54 -16.17
CA PHE A 59 6.03 1.45 -15.33
C PHE A 59 5.45 1.57 -13.90
N THR A 60 5.50 2.76 -13.32
CA THR A 60 4.93 3.00 -12.01
C THR A 60 3.44 2.67 -11.98
N ALA A 61 2.68 3.18 -12.96
CA ALA A 61 1.24 2.97 -13.02
C ALA A 61 0.89 1.48 -13.22
N GLU A 62 1.66 0.76 -14.03
CA GLU A 62 1.35 -0.63 -14.37
C GLU A 62 1.83 -1.63 -13.32
N TYR A 63 3.01 -1.41 -12.73
CA TYR A 63 3.65 -2.43 -11.89
C TYR A 63 3.86 -2.03 -10.44
N LEU A 64 3.93 -0.77 -10.09
CA LEU A 64 4.23 -0.35 -8.72
C LEU A 64 3.04 0.23 -7.97
N ALA A 65 2.04 0.78 -8.67
CA ALA A 65 0.90 1.40 -8.00
C ALA A 65 0.17 0.42 -7.08
N ALA A 66 -0.10 -0.79 -7.55
CA ALA A 66 -0.79 -1.80 -6.76
C ALA A 66 0.02 -2.28 -5.55
N PRO A 67 1.31 -2.68 -5.69
CA PRO A 67 2.08 -3.06 -4.50
C PRO A 67 2.26 -1.92 -3.50
N VAL A 68 2.48 -0.69 -3.95
CA VAL A 68 2.57 0.46 -3.05
C VAL A 68 1.27 0.63 -2.28
N ALA A 69 0.12 0.55 -2.96
CA ALA A 69 -1.19 0.66 -2.33
C ALA A 69 -1.41 -0.43 -1.28
N LEU A 70 -1.06 -1.68 -1.61
CA LEU A 70 -1.24 -2.81 -0.69
C LEU A 70 -0.33 -2.71 0.52
N PHE A 71 0.93 -2.33 0.35
CA PHE A 71 1.82 -2.13 1.50
C PHE A 71 1.36 -0.95 2.36
N THR A 72 0.81 0.09 1.76
CA THR A 72 0.21 1.20 2.51
C THR A 72 -0.98 0.70 3.33
N ARG A 73 -1.85 -0.12 2.75
CA ARG A 73 -2.96 -0.73 3.48
C ARG A 73 -2.47 -1.57 4.65
N ILE A 74 -1.44 -2.41 4.43
CA ILE A 74 -0.86 -3.22 5.50
C ILE A 74 -0.44 -2.33 6.68
N ALA A 75 0.19 -1.20 6.39
CA ALA A 75 0.67 -0.29 7.43
C ALA A 75 -0.47 0.41 8.18
N VAL A 76 -1.56 0.76 7.50
CA VAL A 76 -2.66 1.51 8.12
C VAL A 76 -3.78 0.60 8.67
N GLN A 77 -3.83 -0.66 8.26
CA GLN A 77 -4.92 -1.56 8.66
C GLN A 77 -5.11 -1.65 10.17
N PRO A 78 -4.06 -1.77 11.00
CA PRO A 78 -4.26 -1.79 12.45
C PRO A 78 -4.94 -0.53 12.98
N ARG A 79 -4.69 0.61 12.38
CA ARG A 79 -5.30 1.87 12.76
C ARG A 79 -6.78 1.93 12.38
N LEU A 80 -7.18 1.21 11.32
CA LEU A 80 -8.57 1.09 10.90
C LEU A 80 -9.33 0.11 11.79
N ASP A 81 -8.63 -0.93 12.28
CA ASP A 81 -9.23 -1.97 13.11
C ASP A 81 -9.47 -1.51 14.54
N ILE A 82 -8.67 -0.57 15.05
CA ILE A 82 -8.68 -0.13 16.43
C ILE A 82 -8.67 1.41 16.45
N ARG A 83 -9.51 1.99 17.32
CA ARG A 83 -9.57 3.44 17.48
C ARG A 83 -9.22 3.84 18.90
N THR A 84 -8.48 4.93 19.03
CA THR A 84 -8.13 5.51 20.32
C THR A 84 -8.85 6.86 20.48
N GLY A 85 -9.47 7.05 21.62
CA GLY A 85 -10.20 8.28 21.94
C GLY A 85 -10.33 8.47 23.45
N GLN A 86 -11.32 9.25 23.87
CA GLN A 86 -11.53 9.53 25.29
C GLN A 86 -11.80 8.28 26.12
N CYS A 87 -12.38 7.25 25.52
CA CYS A 87 -12.67 5.99 26.20
C CYS A 87 -11.54 4.97 26.10
N GLY A 88 -10.37 5.39 25.62
CA GLY A 88 -9.22 4.51 25.41
C GLY A 88 -9.18 3.95 24.01
N THR A 89 -8.50 2.82 23.84
CA THR A 89 -8.36 2.15 22.55
C THR A 89 -9.43 1.08 22.42
N VAL A 90 -10.27 1.19 21.40
CA VAL A 90 -11.39 0.27 21.17
C VAL A 90 -11.46 -0.17 19.73
N ALA A 91 -12.02 -1.36 19.51
CA ALA A 91 -12.31 -1.86 18.16
C ALA A 91 -13.64 -1.27 17.67
N PRO A 92 -13.72 -0.84 16.41
CA PRO A 92 -15.00 -0.36 15.85
C PRO A 92 -16.07 -1.47 15.88
N LYS A 93 -17.29 -1.09 16.24
CA LYS A 93 -18.41 -2.02 16.26
C LYS A 93 -19.66 -1.30 15.73
N SER A 94 -20.37 -1.93 14.82
CA SER A 94 -21.65 -1.45 14.34
C SER A 94 -22.74 -2.46 14.65
N GLY A 95 -24.01 -2.07 14.50
CA GLY A 95 -25.14 -2.92 14.89
C GLY A 95 -25.20 -4.26 14.16
N SER A 96 -24.83 -4.30 12.88
CA SER A 96 -24.92 -5.50 12.06
C SER A 96 -23.60 -6.23 11.89
N TYR A 97 -22.49 -5.65 12.34
CA TYR A 97 -21.14 -6.17 12.11
C TYR A 97 -20.38 -6.23 13.42
N GLN A 98 -19.60 -7.28 13.56
CA GLN A 98 -18.69 -7.42 14.69
C GLN A 98 -17.26 -7.19 14.24
N PRO A 99 -16.38 -6.63 15.09
CA PRO A 99 -14.97 -6.54 14.77
C PRO A 99 -14.40 -7.93 14.51
N ALA A 100 -13.49 -8.04 13.54
CA ALA A 100 -12.80 -9.27 13.25
C ALA A 100 -11.97 -9.70 14.46
N ASP A 101 -11.84 -11.02 14.69
CA ASP A 101 -11.00 -11.53 15.75
C ASP A 101 -9.52 -11.44 15.36
N ALA A 102 -8.63 -11.73 16.33
CA ALA A 102 -7.19 -11.62 16.10
C ALA A 102 -6.68 -12.56 15.01
N GLN A 103 -7.29 -13.76 14.90
CA GLN A 103 -6.90 -14.70 13.86
C GLN A 103 -7.27 -14.20 12.48
N SER A 104 -8.47 -13.67 12.31
CA SER A 104 -8.94 -13.12 11.04
C SER A 104 -8.09 -11.91 10.61
N LEU A 105 -7.72 -11.06 11.57
CA LEU A 105 -6.85 -9.92 11.28
C LEU A 105 -5.46 -10.37 10.83
N ARG A 106 -4.91 -11.41 11.46
CA ARG A 106 -3.61 -11.97 11.04
C ARG A 106 -3.69 -12.59 9.65
N GLU A 107 -4.77 -13.28 9.34
CA GLU A 107 -4.98 -13.88 8.02
C GLU A 107 -5.10 -12.81 6.95
N LEU A 108 -5.81 -11.72 7.23
CA LEU A 108 -5.90 -10.59 6.31
C LEU A 108 -4.51 -10.00 6.04
N GLN A 109 -3.73 -9.74 7.09
CA GLN A 109 -2.38 -9.21 6.95
C GLN A 109 -1.48 -10.13 6.13
N ARG A 110 -1.57 -11.43 6.37
CA ARG A 110 -0.78 -12.42 5.63
C ARG A 110 -1.16 -12.44 4.15
N SER A 111 -2.44 -12.40 3.86
CA SER A 111 -2.94 -12.38 2.48
C SER A 111 -2.51 -11.12 1.75
N LEU A 112 -2.64 -9.96 2.39
CA LEU A 112 -2.22 -8.69 1.81
C LEU A 112 -0.72 -8.68 1.50
N ARG A 113 0.10 -9.18 2.42
CA ARG A 113 1.55 -9.25 2.23
C ARG A 113 1.92 -10.17 1.08
N ARG A 114 1.27 -11.32 0.99
CA ARG A 114 1.52 -12.27 -0.09
C ARG A 114 1.21 -11.65 -1.44
N GLN A 115 0.05 -10.99 -1.54
CA GLN A 115 -0.36 -10.33 -2.78
C GLN A 115 0.59 -9.18 -3.14
N ALA A 116 0.93 -8.34 -2.17
CA ALA A 116 1.84 -7.22 -2.40
C ALA A 116 3.21 -7.68 -2.88
N ARG A 117 3.75 -8.73 -2.24
CA ARG A 117 5.06 -9.27 -2.62
C ARG A 117 5.05 -9.90 -4.02
N THR A 118 3.96 -10.58 -4.37
CA THR A 118 3.82 -11.15 -5.70
C THR A 118 3.84 -10.07 -6.76
N LEU A 119 3.08 -9.01 -6.56
CA LEU A 119 3.04 -7.90 -7.52
C LEU A 119 4.36 -7.15 -7.59
N LEU A 120 5.03 -6.98 -6.46
CA LEU A 120 6.34 -6.35 -6.43
C LEU A 120 7.38 -7.19 -7.16
N ARG A 121 7.30 -8.51 -7.04
CA ARG A 121 8.19 -9.42 -7.78
C ARG A 121 8.01 -9.29 -9.28
N LEU A 122 6.76 -9.12 -9.74
CA LEU A 122 6.50 -8.87 -11.16
C LEU A 122 7.18 -7.59 -11.63
N SER A 123 7.21 -6.55 -10.82
CA SER A 123 7.90 -5.31 -11.15
C SER A 123 9.40 -5.54 -11.32
N LEU A 124 10.00 -6.40 -10.48
CA LEU A 124 11.42 -6.72 -10.59
C LEU A 124 11.78 -7.40 -11.90
N ILE A 125 10.92 -8.26 -12.39
CA ILE A 125 11.11 -8.92 -13.69
C ILE A 125 11.22 -7.87 -14.79
N HIS A 126 10.38 -6.86 -14.76
CA HIS A 126 10.39 -5.80 -15.77
C HIS A 126 11.54 -4.82 -15.60
N ILE A 127 11.98 -4.57 -14.37
CA ILE A 127 13.19 -3.76 -14.12
C ILE A 127 14.41 -4.44 -14.71
N SER A 128 14.48 -5.77 -14.65
CA SER A 128 15.63 -6.54 -15.12
C SER A 128 15.73 -6.61 -16.64
N GLU A 129 14.68 -6.25 -17.39
CA GLU A 129 14.73 -6.27 -18.84
C GLU A 129 15.62 -5.16 -19.38
N PRO A 130 16.71 -5.48 -20.09
CA PRO A 130 17.69 -4.46 -20.49
C PRO A 130 17.14 -3.41 -21.46
N THR A 131 16.11 -3.76 -22.22
CA THR A 131 15.60 -2.90 -23.27
C THR A 131 14.52 -1.92 -22.83
N ARG A 132 13.92 -2.12 -21.65
CA ARG A 132 12.77 -1.31 -21.21
C ARG A 132 13.14 -0.09 -20.41
N LEU A 133 14.11 -0.20 -19.51
CA LEU A 133 14.34 0.83 -18.50
C LEU A 133 15.75 1.45 -18.54
N ARG A 134 16.58 1.07 -19.49
CA ARG A 134 17.94 1.62 -19.63
C ARG A 134 17.99 2.99 -20.30
N ARG A 135 16.90 3.47 -20.77
CA ARG A 135 16.86 4.74 -21.52
C ARG A 135 16.46 5.90 -20.65
#